data_f7f5a72611a5550a69736c347d9cdf64
#
_entry.id   f7f5a72611a5550a69736c347d9cdf64
#
_cell.length_a   1.000
_cell.length_b   1.000
_cell.length_c   1.000
_cell.angle_alpha   90.00
_cell.angle_beta   90.00
_cell.angle_gamma   90.00
#
_symmetry.space_group_name_H-M   'P 1'
#
loop_
_entity.id
_entity.type
_entity.pdbx_description
1 polymer ?
#
loop_
_entity_poly.entity_id
_entity_poly.type
_entity_poly.pdbx_seq_one_letter_code
_entity_poly.pdbx_strand_id
1 'polypeptide(L)'
;MTSDANELPRLAPRAAESHKGDYGRAVLVGGSRGMSGAIALAGMAALRAGAGLVTVAVPEVCLETVASFDPCLMTVPLPCDAAGRLAADAAPVLRGLAERATVMACGPGLGRSPHVTQLVRDLYTSVPLPLVVDADGLNALAEQPGGLARA
;
A
#
# COMPACT_ATOMS: atom_id res chain seq x y z
N MET A 1 29.78 6.31 -22.09
CA MET A 1 29.75 5.83 -20.70
C MET A 1 28.74 4.71 -20.65
N THR A 2 29.20 3.48 -20.75
CA THR A 2 28.36 2.27 -20.62
C THR A 2 28.07 2.09 -19.12
N SER A 3 26.86 2.40 -18.66
CA SER A 3 26.43 1.98 -17.34
C SER A 3 26.37 0.45 -17.34
N ASP A 4 27.16 -0.18 -16.47
CA ASP A 4 27.06 -1.61 -16.23
C ASP A 4 25.63 -1.94 -15.77
N ALA A 5 24.85 -2.52 -16.67
CA ALA A 5 23.45 -2.90 -16.44
C ALA A 5 23.29 -4.02 -15.39
N ASN A 6 24.37 -4.39 -14.69
CA ASN A 6 24.44 -5.49 -13.73
C ASN A 6 24.66 -5.05 -12.28
N GLU A 7 24.82 -3.76 -11.97
CA GLU A 7 24.89 -3.34 -10.57
C GLU A 7 23.50 -3.12 -10.01
N LEU A 8 23.09 -3.98 -9.10
CA LEU A 8 21.89 -3.76 -8.30
C LEU A 8 22.04 -2.46 -7.49
N PRO A 9 21.04 -1.58 -7.49
CA PRO A 9 21.07 -0.37 -6.69
C PRO A 9 21.25 -0.72 -5.21
N ARG A 10 22.24 -0.12 -4.57
CA ARG A 10 22.51 -0.30 -3.14
C ARG A 10 21.97 0.88 -2.36
N LEU A 11 21.31 0.60 -1.24
CA LEU A 11 20.94 1.65 -0.30
C LEU A 11 22.22 2.22 0.34
N ALA A 12 22.28 3.54 0.45
CA ALA A 12 23.37 4.18 1.20
C ALA A 12 23.34 3.74 2.68
N PRO A 13 24.49 3.61 3.34
CA PRO A 13 24.55 3.39 4.78
C PRO A 13 23.78 4.47 5.54
N ARG A 14 23.09 4.08 6.59
CA ARG A 14 22.37 5.03 7.45
C ARG A 14 23.35 5.86 8.25
N ALA A 15 23.11 7.17 8.38
CA ALA A 15 23.90 8.04 9.24
C ALA A 15 23.68 7.67 10.71
N ALA A 16 24.72 7.81 11.53
CA ALA A 16 24.68 7.44 12.96
C ALA A 16 23.59 8.19 13.74
N GLU A 17 23.38 9.47 13.42
CA GLU A 17 22.41 10.33 14.09
C GLU A 17 21.01 10.30 13.42
N SER A 18 20.77 9.38 12.46
CA SER A 18 19.49 9.28 11.78
C SER A 18 18.46 8.52 12.60
N HIS A 19 17.18 8.83 12.35
CA HIS A 19 16.05 8.15 12.98
C HIS A 19 15.07 7.58 11.93
N LYS A 20 14.14 6.74 12.36
CA LYS A 20 13.19 6.07 11.45
C LYS A 20 12.41 7.02 10.53
N GLY A 21 12.14 8.25 10.95
CA GLY A 21 11.43 9.25 10.14
C GLY A 21 12.19 9.70 8.89
N ASP A 22 13.53 9.59 8.88
CA ASP A 22 14.38 10.01 7.76
C ASP A 22 14.34 9.01 6.59
N TYR A 23 13.82 7.81 6.82
CA TYR A 23 13.79 6.71 5.84
C TYR A 23 12.40 6.47 5.25
N GLY A 24 11.57 7.50 5.28
CA GLY A 24 10.26 7.51 4.63
C GLY A 24 9.15 6.81 5.44
N ARG A 25 7.94 7.07 4.99
CA ARG A 25 6.69 6.55 5.54
C ARG A 25 5.90 5.89 4.42
N ALA A 26 5.92 4.57 4.39
CA ALA A 26 5.19 3.78 3.42
C ALA A 26 3.79 3.45 3.96
N VAL A 27 2.76 3.71 3.15
CA VAL A 27 1.39 3.27 3.41
C VAL A 27 1.01 2.22 2.37
N LEU A 28 0.66 1.04 2.82
CA LEU A 28 0.25 -0.06 1.96
C LEU A 28 -1.23 -0.36 2.18
N VAL A 29 -1.99 -0.45 1.10
CA VAL A 29 -3.44 -0.67 1.09
C VAL A 29 -3.73 -2.01 0.42
N GLY A 30 -4.35 -2.92 1.14
CA GLY A 30 -4.61 -4.25 0.58
C GLY A 30 -5.32 -5.18 1.57
N GLY A 31 -5.32 -6.46 1.21
CA GLY A 31 -5.98 -7.48 2.00
C GLY A 31 -7.49 -7.49 1.84
N SER A 32 -8.05 -8.65 2.05
CA SER A 32 -9.47 -8.91 2.20
C SER A 32 -9.63 -10.24 2.93
N ARG A 33 -10.84 -10.61 3.30
CA ARG A 33 -11.10 -11.90 3.96
C ARG A 33 -10.52 -13.06 3.13
N GLY A 34 -9.61 -13.83 3.73
CA GLY A 34 -8.91 -14.94 3.09
C GLY A 34 -7.64 -14.54 2.32
N MET A 35 -7.33 -13.24 2.15
CA MET A 35 -6.15 -12.75 1.43
C MET A 35 -5.31 -11.74 2.26
N SER A 36 -5.42 -11.76 3.57
CA SER A 36 -4.67 -10.89 4.49
C SER A 36 -3.15 -11.13 4.45
N GLY A 37 -2.70 -12.34 4.11
CA GLY A 37 -1.28 -12.67 4.00
C GLY A 37 -0.55 -11.89 2.91
N ALA A 38 -1.21 -11.58 1.79
CA ALA A 38 -0.59 -10.86 0.68
C ALA A 38 -0.12 -9.47 1.09
N ILE A 39 -0.97 -8.72 1.78
CA ILE A 39 -0.63 -7.36 2.25
C ILE A 39 0.36 -7.39 3.42
N ALA A 40 0.30 -8.39 4.28
CA ALA A 40 1.28 -8.58 5.35
C ALA A 40 2.69 -8.82 4.79
N LEU A 41 2.83 -9.68 3.77
CA LEU A 41 4.08 -9.90 3.06
C LEU A 41 4.63 -8.61 2.43
N ALA A 42 3.76 -7.81 1.78
CA ALA A 42 4.16 -6.52 1.22
C ALA A 42 4.66 -5.56 2.30
N GLY A 43 3.98 -5.48 3.45
CA GLY A 43 4.41 -4.67 4.59
C GLY A 43 5.75 -5.10 5.16
N MET A 44 5.96 -6.41 5.38
CA MET A 44 7.23 -6.95 5.84
C MET A 44 8.36 -6.71 4.82
N ALA A 45 8.07 -6.82 3.53
CA ALA A 45 9.03 -6.52 2.47
C ALA A 45 9.46 -5.04 2.51
N ALA A 46 8.52 -4.11 2.71
CA ALA A 46 8.81 -2.69 2.83
C ALA A 46 9.73 -2.39 4.04
N LEU A 47 9.48 -3.02 5.20
CA LEU A 47 10.38 -2.91 6.36
C LEU A 47 11.78 -3.42 6.05
N ARG A 48 11.88 -4.61 5.45
CA ARG A 48 13.17 -5.23 5.08
C ARG A 48 13.92 -4.45 4.00
N ALA A 49 13.19 -3.79 3.09
CA ALA A 49 13.77 -2.90 2.09
C ALA A 49 14.26 -1.57 2.68
N GLY A 50 14.02 -1.31 3.97
CA GLY A 50 14.58 -0.16 4.67
C GLY A 50 13.62 1.01 4.88
N ALA A 51 12.33 0.87 4.63
CA ALA A 51 11.36 1.89 5.00
C ALA A 51 11.41 2.18 6.50
N GLY A 52 11.42 3.45 6.87
CA GLY A 52 11.53 3.86 8.27
C GLY A 52 10.27 3.59 9.08
N LEU A 53 9.11 3.78 8.46
CA LEU A 53 7.80 3.53 9.03
C LEU A 53 6.91 2.87 7.97
N VAL A 54 6.25 1.79 8.35
CA VAL A 54 5.31 1.07 7.47
C VAL A 54 3.95 0.98 8.12
N THR A 55 2.94 1.51 7.45
CA THR A 55 1.54 1.39 7.84
C THR A 55 0.81 0.52 6.83
N VAL A 56 0.11 -0.48 7.32
CA VAL A 56 -0.71 -1.37 6.50
C VAL A 56 -2.18 -1.08 6.79
N ALA A 57 -2.89 -0.56 5.80
CA ALA A 57 -4.30 -0.23 5.87
C ALA A 57 -5.13 -1.37 5.26
N VAL A 58 -5.95 -2.01 6.06
CA VAL A 58 -6.65 -3.26 5.73
C VAL A 58 -8.12 -3.21 6.13
N PRO A 59 -8.99 -4.00 5.50
CA PRO A 59 -10.34 -4.19 6.02
C PRO A 59 -10.31 -4.53 7.51
N GLU A 60 -11.19 -3.92 8.31
CA GLU A 60 -11.22 -4.10 9.77
C GLU A 60 -11.27 -5.58 10.20
N VAL A 61 -11.94 -6.41 9.43
CA VAL A 61 -12.00 -7.87 9.67
C VAL A 61 -10.67 -8.60 9.50
N CYS A 62 -9.66 -7.96 8.90
CA CYS A 62 -8.31 -8.49 8.70
C CYS A 62 -7.28 -7.90 9.66
N LEU A 63 -7.66 -6.90 10.46
CA LEU A 63 -6.73 -6.08 11.25
C LEU A 63 -5.86 -6.93 12.18
N GLU A 64 -6.50 -7.70 13.05
CA GLU A 64 -5.79 -8.52 14.04
C GLU A 64 -4.89 -9.58 13.40
N THR A 65 -5.38 -10.19 12.31
CA THR A 65 -4.59 -11.17 11.56
C THR A 65 -3.34 -10.52 10.99
N VAL A 66 -3.45 -9.34 10.36
CA VAL A 66 -2.29 -8.66 9.77
C VAL A 66 -1.34 -8.15 10.84
N ALA A 67 -1.86 -7.59 11.93
CA ALA A 67 -1.05 -7.12 13.04
C ALA A 67 -0.22 -8.23 13.70
N SER A 68 -0.67 -9.48 13.65
CA SER A 68 0.03 -10.62 14.25
C SER A 68 1.26 -11.10 13.47
N PHE A 69 1.45 -10.68 12.21
CA PHE A 69 2.58 -11.15 11.39
C PHE A 69 3.91 -10.51 11.78
N ASP A 70 3.92 -9.24 12.15
CA ASP A 70 5.16 -8.56 12.55
C ASP A 70 4.83 -7.36 13.46
N PRO A 71 5.42 -7.28 14.66
CA PRO A 71 5.17 -6.19 15.62
C PRO A 71 5.68 -4.82 15.16
N CYS A 72 6.49 -4.76 14.11
CA CYS A 72 6.98 -3.50 13.54
C CYS A 72 6.00 -2.89 12.53
N LEU A 73 4.96 -3.62 12.12
CA LEU A 73 3.91 -3.09 11.25
C LEU A 73 2.90 -2.28 12.07
N MET A 74 2.67 -1.04 11.66
CA MET A 74 1.50 -0.29 12.10
C MET A 74 0.31 -0.71 11.25
N THR A 75 -0.85 -0.94 11.86
CA THR A 75 -2.06 -1.34 11.16
C THR A 75 -3.16 -0.29 11.31
N VAL A 76 -3.93 -0.06 10.26
CA VAL A 76 -5.08 0.87 10.26
C VAL A 76 -6.31 0.14 9.73
N PRO A 77 -7.40 0.08 10.51
CA PRO A 77 -8.65 -0.50 10.06
C PRO A 77 -9.31 0.38 9.01
N LEU A 78 -9.81 -0.25 7.95
CA LEU A 78 -10.61 0.39 6.92
C LEU A 78 -12.02 -0.22 6.92
N PRO A 79 -13.06 0.58 6.71
CA PRO A 79 -14.43 0.10 6.52
C PRO A 79 -14.49 -0.97 5.43
N CYS A 80 -15.28 -2.03 5.66
CA CYS A 80 -15.40 -3.13 4.73
C CYS A 80 -16.85 -3.62 4.55
N ASP A 81 -17.09 -4.29 3.44
CA ASP A 81 -18.37 -4.95 3.16
C ASP A 81 -18.50 -6.29 3.90
N ALA A 82 -19.67 -6.91 3.83
CA ALA A 82 -19.94 -8.20 4.47
C ALA A 82 -19.03 -9.35 3.95
N ALA A 83 -18.47 -9.21 2.76
CA ALA A 83 -17.49 -10.15 2.21
C ALA A 83 -16.05 -9.86 2.68
N GLY A 84 -15.85 -8.81 3.49
CA GLY A 84 -14.53 -8.42 4.02
C GLY A 84 -13.62 -7.75 2.99
N ARG A 85 -14.19 -7.05 2.00
CA ARG A 85 -13.48 -6.21 1.04
C ARG A 85 -13.70 -4.74 1.39
N LEU A 86 -12.81 -3.86 0.95
CA LEU A 86 -12.94 -2.43 1.21
C LEU A 86 -14.28 -1.87 0.71
N ALA A 87 -14.95 -1.10 1.55
CA ALA A 87 -16.16 -0.35 1.25
C ALA A 87 -15.84 1.09 0.81
N ALA A 88 -16.80 1.77 0.20
CA ALA A 88 -16.61 3.12 -0.33
C ALA A 88 -16.18 4.15 0.73
N ASP A 89 -16.64 4.01 1.95
CA ASP A 89 -16.34 4.87 3.09
C ASP A 89 -14.90 4.70 3.64
N ALA A 90 -14.10 3.79 3.07
CA ALA A 90 -12.65 3.76 3.28
C ALA A 90 -11.92 4.96 2.65
N ALA A 91 -12.50 5.62 1.63
CA ALA A 91 -11.85 6.70 0.89
C ALA A 91 -11.37 7.88 1.75
N PRO A 92 -12.15 8.43 2.72
CA PRO A 92 -11.66 9.51 3.59
C PRO A 92 -10.45 9.10 4.43
N VAL A 93 -10.43 7.87 4.95
CA VAL A 93 -9.31 7.36 5.76
C VAL A 93 -8.05 7.26 4.90
N LEU A 94 -8.18 6.73 3.67
CA LEU A 94 -7.07 6.61 2.73
C LEU A 94 -6.47 7.97 2.34
N ARG A 95 -7.31 9.00 2.14
CA ARG A 95 -6.83 10.38 1.90
C ARG A 95 -6.03 10.91 3.08
N GLY A 96 -6.52 10.77 4.30
CA GLY A 96 -5.80 11.20 5.50
C GLY A 96 -4.46 10.46 5.71
N LEU A 97 -4.38 9.19 5.31
CA LEU A 97 -3.12 8.44 5.32
C LEU A 97 -2.14 8.96 4.25
N ALA A 98 -2.63 9.29 3.06
CA ALA A 98 -1.82 9.82 1.97
C ALA A 98 -1.12 11.14 2.34
N GLU A 99 -1.78 12.04 3.09
CA GLU A 99 -1.20 13.32 3.54
C GLU A 99 0.05 13.15 4.39
N ARG A 100 0.22 12.01 5.05
CA ARG A 100 1.34 11.73 5.95
C ARG A 100 2.35 10.76 5.38
N ALA A 101 2.08 10.19 4.21
CA ALA A 101 2.93 9.22 3.54
C ALA A 101 3.98 9.90 2.67
N THR A 102 5.07 9.20 2.39
CA THR A 102 6.07 9.57 1.37
C THR A 102 5.95 8.68 0.13
N VAL A 103 5.33 7.52 0.28
CA VAL A 103 5.03 6.56 -0.79
C VAL A 103 3.79 5.75 -0.40
N MET A 104 3.02 5.38 -1.39
CA MET A 104 1.92 4.43 -1.20
C MET A 104 2.08 3.20 -2.09
N ALA A 105 1.49 2.10 -1.65
CA ALA A 105 1.30 0.92 -2.48
C ALA A 105 -0.15 0.43 -2.31
N CYS A 106 -0.76 -0.08 -3.38
CA CYS A 106 -2.08 -0.68 -3.26
C CYS A 106 -2.24 -1.87 -4.21
N GLY A 107 -3.05 -2.85 -3.77
CA GLY A 107 -3.44 -3.96 -4.63
C GLY A 107 -3.35 -5.34 -4.03
N PRO A 108 -2.27 -5.72 -3.33
CA PRO A 108 -2.11 -7.09 -2.86
C PRO A 108 -3.30 -7.56 -2.02
N GLY A 109 -4.04 -8.56 -2.53
CA GLY A 109 -5.14 -9.20 -1.83
C GLY A 109 -6.39 -8.35 -1.62
N LEU A 110 -6.61 -7.27 -2.37
CA LEU A 110 -7.82 -6.42 -2.27
C LEU A 110 -9.11 -7.16 -2.63
N GLY A 111 -9.02 -8.16 -3.50
CA GLY A 111 -10.19 -8.75 -4.14
C GLY A 111 -10.81 -7.80 -5.17
N ARG A 112 -11.99 -8.16 -5.66
CA ARG A 112 -12.71 -7.42 -6.70
C ARG A 112 -14.10 -7.02 -6.24
N SER A 113 -14.42 -5.73 -6.37
CA SER A 113 -15.76 -5.18 -6.22
C SER A 113 -15.81 -3.79 -6.87
N PRO A 114 -17.00 -3.28 -7.21
CA PRO A 114 -17.13 -1.92 -7.74
C PRO A 114 -16.51 -0.85 -6.82
N HIS A 115 -16.63 -1.02 -5.50
CA HIS A 115 -16.03 -0.09 -4.53
C HIS A 115 -14.50 -0.18 -4.52
N VAL A 116 -13.92 -1.38 -4.56
CA VAL A 116 -12.47 -1.57 -4.68
C VAL A 116 -11.95 -0.93 -5.96
N THR A 117 -12.61 -1.17 -7.09
CA THR A 117 -12.24 -0.56 -8.38
C THR A 117 -12.26 0.96 -8.30
N GLN A 118 -13.30 1.56 -7.72
CA GLN A 118 -13.39 3.02 -7.56
C GLN A 118 -12.29 3.56 -6.61
N LEU A 119 -12.07 2.92 -5.46
CA LEU A 119 -11.03 3.34 -4.51
C LEU A 119 -9.62 3.32 -5.12
N VAL A 120 -9.28 2.26 -5.85
CA VAL A 120 -7.96 2.16 -6.52
C VAL A 120 -7.80 3.25 -7.57
N ARG A 121 -8.84 3.54 -8.34
CA ARG A 121 -8.85 4.61 -9.34
C ARG A 121 -8.65 5.97 -8.69
N ASP A 122 -9.38 6.26 -7.62
CA ASP A 122 -9.28 7.52 -6.89
C ASP A 122 -7.87 7.70 -6.32
N LEU A 123 -7.28 6.66 -5.74
CA LEU A 123 -5.87 6.67 -5.31
C LEU A 123 -4.94 6.97 -6.48
N TYR A 124 -5.12 6.29 -7.62
CA TYR A 124 -4.25 6.45 -8.78
C TYR A 124 -4.34 7.86 -9.38
N THR A 125 -5.53 8.43 -9.47
CA THR A 125 -5.77 9.71 -10.15
C THR A 125 -5.60 10.94 -9.27
N SER A 126 -5.72 10.81 -7.93
CA SER A 126 -5.75 11.98 -7.04
C SER A 126 -4.59 12.05 -6.04
N VAL A 127 -3.84 10.96 -5.83
CA VAL A 127 -2.75 10.98 -4.85
C VAL A 127 -1.43 11.40 -5.50
N PRO A 128 -0.87 12.57 -5.16
CA PRO A 128 0.35 13.10 -5.78
C PRO A 128 1.63 12.52 -5.14
N LEU A 129 1.62 11.24 -4.79
CA LEU A 129 2.75 10.54 -4.20
C LEU A 129 3.25 9.43 -5.16
N PRO A 130 4.51 9.00 -5.06
CA PRO A 130 4.93 7.75 -5.67
C PRO A 130 3.97 6.63 -5.25
N LEU A 131 3.42 5.90 -6.23
CA LEU A 131 2.42 4.86 -6.00
C LEU A 131 2.82 3.58 -6.73
N VAL A 132 2.94 2.51 -5.97
CA VAL A 132 3.08 1.14 -6.51
C VAL A 132 1.70 0.51 -6.59
N VAL A 133 1.31 0.03 -7.76
CA VAL A 133 0.04 -0.69 -7.96
C VAL A 133 0.36 -2.12 -8.37
N ASP A 134 -0.22 -3.09 -7.70
CA ASP A 134 0.03 -4.51 -7.93
C ASP A 134 -1.27 -5.32 -7.93
N ALA A 135 -1.20 -6.52 -8.46
CA ALA A 135 -2.24 -7.56 -8.35
C ALA A 135 -3.67 -7.04 -8.65
N ASP A 136 -4.56 -7.08 -7.66
CA ASP A 136 -5.95 -6.62 -7.83
C ASP A 136 -6.07 -5.11 -8.08
N GLY A 137 -5.07 -4.32 -7.66
CA GLY A 137 -4.98 -2.91 -8.03
C GLY A 137 -4.81 -2.73 -9.55
N LEU A 138 -3.96 -3.52 -10.19
CA LEU A 138 -3.81 -3.51 -11.65
C LEU A 138 -5.07 -3.98 -12.36
N ASN A 139 -5.73 -5.01 -11.82
CA ASN A 139 -7.02 -5.47 -12.34
C ASN A 139 -8.08 -4.35 -12.31
N ALA A 140 -8.13 -3.59 -11.19
CA ALA A 140 -9.06 -2.48 -11.03
C ALA A 140 -8.80 -1.34 -12.04
N LEU A 141 -7.52 -1.04 -12.34
CA LEU A 141 -7.17 -0.03 -13.35
C LEU A 141 -7.49 -0.51 -14.77
N ALA A 142 -7.29 -1.80 -15.05
CA ALA A 142 -7.54 -2.38 -16.38
C ALA A 142 -9.03 -2.40 -16.79
N GLU A 143 -9.95 -2.31 -15.82
CA GLU A 143 -11.39 -2.22 -16.09
C GLU A 143 -11.83 -0.86 -16.69
N GLN A 144 -10.89 0.08 -16.92
CA GLN A 144 -11.20 1.41 -17.42
C GLN A 144 -11.06 1.51 -18.94
N PRO A 145 -12.15 1.75 -19.68
CA PRO A 145 -12.06 2.14 -21.09
C PRO A 145 -11.43 3.54 -21.22
N GLY A 146 -10.42 3.68 -22.05
CA GLY A 146 -9.84 4.99 -22.39
C GLY A 146 -8.64 5.46 -21.58
N GLY A 147 -8.16 4.65 -20.66
CA GLY A 147 -6.96 4.93 -19.85
C GLY A 147 -7.22 5.90 -18.69
N LEU A 148 -6.23 6.02 -17.82
CA LEU A 148 -6.25 6.88 -16.63
C LEU A 148 -5.04 7.82 -16.68
N ALA A 149 -5.29 9.12 -16.56
CA ALA A 149 -4.24 10.08 -16.28
C ALA A 149 -3.91 10.05 -14.78
N ARG A 150 -2.63 10.02 -14.46
CA ARG A 150 -2.16 10.13 -13.08
C ARG A 150 -2.08 11.60 -12.66
N ALA A 151 -2.32 11.89 -11.37
CA ALA A 151 -2.07 13.20 -10.76
C ALA A 151 -0.58 13.57 -10.78
#